data_3d70d508660aea34b085caf6b7dbb4df
#
_entry.id   3d70d508660aea34b085caf6b7dbb4df
#
_cell.length_a   1.000
_cell.length_b   1.000
_cell.length_c   1.000
_cell.angle_alpha   90.00
_cell.angle_beta   90.00
_cell.angle_gamma   90.00
#
_symmetry.space_group_name_H-M   'P 1'
#
loop_
_entity.id
_entity.type
_entity.pdbx_description
1 polymer ?
#
loop_
_entity_poly.entity_id
_entity_poly.type
_entity_poly.pdbx_seq_one_letter_code
_entity_poly.pdbx_strand_id
1 'polypeptide(L)'
;MPQYETMYILRPDLGDDQTDQAIGKYQTILLEQGAQNLETQHRGRRRLAYEIKKQREGIYIQMNYSGSGAAVAAMERAMRLSDEVIRYLTIKLEDTANQVGAEA
;
A
#
# COMPACT_ATOMS: atom_id res chain seq x y z
N MET A 1 -10.83 -13.03 7.99
CA MET A 1 -10.24 -12.53 6.76
C MET A 1 -8.73 -12.43 6.91
N PRO A 2 -7.98 -12.73 5.86
CA PRO A 2 -6.53 -12.55 5.93
C PRO A 2 -6.14 -11.10 6.21
N GLN A 3 -4.98 -10.94 6.80
CA GLN A 3 -4.41 -9.62 7.04
C GLN A 3 -3.32 -9.37 6.01
N TYR A 4 -3.28 -8.13 5.54
CA TYR A 4 -2.32 -7.72 4.53
C TYR A 4 -1.62 -6.45 4.94
N GLU A 5 -0.41 -6.30 4.45
CA GLU A 5 0.33 -5.05 4.53
C GLU A 5 0.68 -4.64 3.11
N THR A 6 0.29 -3.45 2.74
CA THR A 6 0.64 -2.88 1.43
C THR A 6 1.51 -1.68 1.63
N MET A 7 2.67 -1.68 1.00
CA MET A 7 3.51 -0.51 0.95
C MET A 7 3.53 -0.02 -0.48
N TYR A 8 3.33 1.27 -0.69
CA TYR A 8 3.43 1.83 -2.01
C TYR A 8 4.18 3.16 -1.96
N ILE A 9 4.73 3.52 -3.10
CA ILE A 9 5.58 4.69 -3.22
C ILE A 9 4.95 5.61 -4.26
N LEU A 10 4.69 6.84 -3.84
CA LEU A 10 4.14 7.87 -4.71
C LEU A 10 5.25 8.74 -5.26
N ARG A 11 5.00 9.37 -6.40
CA ARG A 11 5.97 10.30 -6.99
C ARG A 11 6.29 11.41 -6.00
N PRO A 12 7.55 11.84 -5.94
CA PRO A 12 7.97 12.82 -4.94
C PRO A 12 7.49 14.25 -5.23
N ASP A 13 7.04 14.52 -6.44
CA ASP A 13 6.60 15.85 -6.84
C ASP A 13 5.13 16.14 -6.52
N LEU A 14 4.43 15.20 -5.87
CA LEU A 14 3.05 15.45 -5.47
C LEU A 14 3.01 16.39 -4.28
N GLY A 15 2.09 17.35 -4.32
CA GLY A 15 1.83 18.21 -3.18
C GLY A 15 1.05 17.46 -2.11
N ASP A 16 0.92 18.07 -0.94
CA ASP A 16 0.24 17.44 0.18
C ASP A 16 -1.20 17.07 -0.15
N ASP A 17 -1.92 17.96 -0.84
CA ASP A 17 -3.31 17.68 -1.21
C ASP A 17 -3.41 16.50 -2.17
N GLN A 18 -2.53 16.44 -3.15
CA GLN A 18 -2.52 15.34 -4.10
C GLN A 18 -2.15 14.02 -3.44
N THR A 19 -1.21 14.08 -2.49
CA THR A 19 -0.82 12.91 -1.72
C THR A 19 -2.00 12.39 -0.91
N ASP A 20 -2.70 13.28 -0.22
CA ASP A 20 -3.86 12.90 0.59
C ASP A 20 -4.98 12.33 -0.28
N GLN A 21 -5.20 12.89 -1.47
CA GLN A 21 -6.19 12.38 -2.39
C GLN A 21 -5.85 10.97 -2.87
N ALA A 22 -4.58 10.73 -3.16
CA ALA A 22 -4.14 9.40 -3.59
C ALA A 22 -4.35 8.37 -2.47
N ILE A 23 -3.95 8.72 -1.25
CA ILE A 23 -4.14 7.85 -0.11
C ILE A 23 -5.64 7.54 0.09
N GLY A 24 -6.47 8.58 0.05
CA GLY A 24 -7.91 8.43 0.22
C GLY A 24 -8.53 7.54 -0.85
N LYS A 25 -8.06 7.67 -2.08
CA LYS A 25 -8.53 6.85 -3.19
C LYS A 25 -8.30 5.36 -2.92
N TYR A 26 -7.12 4.99 -2.49
CA TYR A 26 -6.81 3.58 -2.25
C TYR A 26 -7.49 3.06 -0.99
N GLN A 27 -7.64 3.89 0.03
CA GLN A 27 -8.43 3.53 1.20
C GLN A 27 -9.88 3.25 0.81
N THR A 28 -10.45 4.11 -0.01
CA THR A 28 -11.84 3.94 -0.46
C THR A 28 -12.03 2.65 -1.24
N ILE A 29 -11.10 2.34 -2.13
CA ILE A 29 -11.19 1.09 -2.90
C ILE A 29 -11.21 -0.12 -1.96
N LEU A 30 -10.31 -0.13 -0.98
CA LEU A 30 -10.27 -1.25 -0.03
C LEU A 30 -11.56 -1.35 0.77
N LEU A 31 -12.06 -0.22 1.27
CA LEU A 31 -13.28 -0.22 2.09
C LEU A 31 -14.50 -0.63 1.29
N GLU A 32 -14.59 -0.20 0.03
CA GLU A 32 -15.69 -0.60 -0.84
C GLU A 32 -15.68 -2.09 -1.14
N GLN A 33 -14.49 -2.70 -1.09
CA GLN A 33 -14.34 -4.13 -1.29
C GLN A 33 -14.45 -4.93 0.01
N GLY A 34 -14.86 -4.27 1.09
CA GLY A 34 -15.13 -4.94 2.35
C GLY A 34 -13.95 -5.06 3.30
N ALA A 35 -12.85 -4.39 3.03
CA ALA A 35 -11.71 -4.42 3.94
C ALA A 35 -12.06 -3.80 5.29
N GLN A 36 -11.44 -4.31 6.34
CA GLN A 36 -11.68 -3.90 7.72
C GLN A 36 -10.37 -3.60 8.41
N ASN A 37 -10.45 -2.88 9.52
CA ASN A 37 -9.30 -2.58 10.37
C ASN A 37 -8.18 -1.89 9.59
N LEU A 38 -8.56 -0.98 8.73
CA LEU A 38 -7.62 -0.27 7.87
C LEU A 38 -6.85 0.77 8.67
N GLU A 39 -5.53 0.66 8.63
CA GLU A 39 -4.63 1.64 9.22
C GLU A 39 -3.67 2.11 8.15
N THR A 40 -3.42 3.40 8.09
CA THR A 40 -2.53 3.99 7.12
C THR A 40 -1.45 4.78 7.83
N GLN A 41 -0.20 4.59 7.43
CA GLN A 41 0.93 5.33 7.95
C GLN A 41 1.63 6.05 6.81
N HIS A 42 1.76 7.36 6.94
CA HIS A 42 2.51 8.18 6.01
C HIS A 42 3.96 8.16 6.47
N ARG A 43 4.80 7.42 5.76
CA ARG A 43 6.19 7.23 6.14
C ARG A 43 7.10 8.36 5.68
N GLY A 44 6.57 9.26 4.87
CA GLY A 44 7.30 10.43 4.41
C GLY A 44 8.11 10.19 3.17
N ARG A 45 8.80 11.23 2.75
CA ARG A 45 9.65 11.19 1.56
C ARG A 45 10.97 10.52 1.89
N ARG A 46 11.37 9.57 1.07
CA ARG A 46 12.62 8.84 1.26
C ARG A 46 13.35 8.65 -0.05
N ARG A 47 14.66 8.53 0.04
CA ARG A 47 15.48 8.20 -1.11
C ARG A 47 15.31 6.72 -1.44
N LEU A 48 15.16 6.42 -2.72
CA LEU A 48 15.07 5.05 -3.19
C LEU A 48 16.47 4.43 -3.24
N ALA A 49 16.55 3.12 -3.02
CA ALA A 49 17.82 2.42 -3.09
C ALA A 49 18.41 2.47 -4.50
N TYR A 50 17.54 2.52 -5.50
CA TYR A 50 17.91 2.68 -6.90
C TYR A 50 16.79 3.41 -7.61
N GLU A 51 17.11 3.96 -8.76
CA GLU A 51 16.15 4.73 -9.54
C GLU A 51 15.01 3.85 -10.04
N ILE A 52 13.76 4.29 -9.84
CA ILE A 52 12.57 3.60 -10.31
C ILE A 52 11.78 4.60 -11.15
N LYS A 53 11.46 4.24 -12.39
CA LYS A 53 10.70 5.11 -13.30
C LYS A 53 11.27 6.52 -13.34
N LYS A 54 12.58 6.63 -13.36
CA LYS A 54 13.32 7.90 -13.40
C LYS A 54 13.18 8.73 -12.13
N GLN A 55 12.73 8.12 -11.03
CA GLN A 55 12.62 8.79 -9.74
C GLN A 55 13.67 8.27 -8.80
N ARG A 56 14.30 9.16 -8.05
CA ARG A 56 15.31 8.81 -7.04
C ARG A 56 14.77 8.87 -5.63
N GLU A 57 13.61 9.50 -5.46
CA GLU A 57 12.94 9.62 -4.18
C GLU A 57 11.47 9.26 -4.37
N GLY A 58 10.78 9.05 -3.28
CA GLY A 58 9.36 8.80 -3.32
C GLY A 58 8.73 9.02 -1.97
N ILE A 59 7.43 9.12 -1.96
CA ILE A 59 6.64 9.26 -0.74
C ILE A 59 6.13 7.86 -0.37
N TYR A 60 6.57 7.36 0.79
CA TYR A 60 6.25 6.01 1.24
C TYR A 60 4.98 6.00 2.07
N ILE A 61 4.04 5.15 1.68
CA ILE A 61 2.78 4.96 2.39
C ILE A 61 2.65 3.48 2.72
N GLN A 62 2.26 3.20 3.96
CA GLN A 62 2.02 1.83 4.40
C GLN A 62 0.59 1.68 4.87
N MET A 63 -0.09 0.63 4.43
CA MET A 63 -1.44 0.33 4.89
C MET A 63 -1.49 -1.09 5.39
N ASN A 64 -2.14 -1.26 6.55
CA ASN A 64 -2.42 -2.57 7.12
C ASN A 64 -3.92 -2.74 7.19
N TYR A 65 -4.42 -3.90 6.81
CA TYR A 65 -5.86 -4.12 6.75
C TYR A 65 -6.16 -5.62 6.71
N SER A 66 -7.43 -5.93 6.98
CA SER A 66 -7.96 -7.27 6.79
C SER A 66 -8.90 -7.24 5.60
N GLY A 67 -8.82 -8.21 4.73
CA GLY A 67 -9.68 -8.22 3.55
C GLY A 67 -9.52 -9.48 2.74
N SER A 68 -10.14 -9.47 1.57
CA SER A 68 -10.07 -10.58 0.63
C SER A 68 -8.98 -10.33 -0.41
N GLY A 69 -8.57 -11.39 -1.09
CA GLY A 69 -7.68 -11.25 -2.22
C GLY A 69 -8.27 -10.37 -3.33
N ALA A 70 -9.60 -10.37 -3.47
CA ALA A 70 -10.25 -9.50 -4.45
C ALA A 70 -10.07 -8.03 -4.11
N ALA A 71 -10.09 -7.68 -2.81
CA ALA A 71 -9.86 -6.30 -2.39
C ALA A 71 -8.44 -5.86 -2.75
N VAL A 72 -7.45 -6.72 -2.46
CA VAL A 72 -6.06 -6.44 -2.82
C VAL A 72 -5.91 -6.26 -4.32
N ALA A 73 -6.51 -7.17 -5.10
CA ALA A 73 -6.42 -7.11 -6.56
C ALA A 73 -7.00 -5.82 -7.12
N ALA A 74 -8.15 -5.39 -6.58
CA ALA A 74 -8.80 -4.16 -7.05
C ALA A 74 -7.92 -2.94 -6.77
N MET A 75 -7.34 -2.88 -5.59
CA MET A 75 -6.45 -1.77 -5.23
C MET A 75 -5.19 -1.77 -6.07
N GLU A 76 -4.56 -2.93 -6.22
CA GLU A 76 -3.32 -3.02 -6.99
C GLU A 76 -3.53 -2.70 -8.45
N ARG A 77 -4.69 -3.07 -8.99
CA ARG A 77 -5.03 -2.70 -10.36
C ARG A 77 -5.10 -1.18 -10.51
N ALA A 78 -5.75 -0.51 -9.56
CA ALA A 78 -5.83 0.94 -9.57
C ALA A 78 -4.45 1.58 -9.47
N MET A 79 -3.59 1.02 -8.62
CA MET A 79 -2.21 1.50 -8.49
C MET A 79 -1.43 1.34 -9.79
N ARG A 80 -1.57 0.18 -10.43
CA ARG A 80 -0.87 -0.09 -11.68
C ARG A 80 -1.28 0.85 -12.81
N LEU A 81 -2.55 1.25 -12.82
CA LEU A 81 -3.08 2.16 -13.83
C LEU A 81 -2.83 3.63 -13.50
N SER A 82 -2.31 3.92 -12.32
CA SER A 82 -2.07 5.29 -11.87
C SER A 82 -0.67 5.75 -12.28
N ASP A 83 -0.57 7.02 -12.64
CA ASP A 83 0.73 7.64 -12.88
C ASP A 83 1.40 8.08 -11.57
N GLU A 84 0.65 8.11 -10.48
CA GLU A 84 1.16 8.60 -9.20
C GLU A 84 1.96 7.57 -8.43
N VAL A 85 1.63 6.29 -8.62
CA VAL A 85 2.29 5.20 -7.90
C VAL A 85 3.45 4.68 -8.74
N ILE A 86 4.66 4.78 -8.20
CA ILE A 86 5.83 4.30 -8.93
C ILE A 86 6.18 2.86 -8.56
N ARG A 87 5.73 2.40 -7.40
CA ARG A 87 5.93 1.01 -6.99
C ARG A 87 4.95 0.65 -5.88
N TYR A 88 4.58 -0.61 -5.82
CA TYR A 88 3.75 -1.12 -4.73
C TYR A 88 4.13 -2.58 -4.43
N LEU A 89 3.88 -2.99 -3.20
CA LEU A 89 4.10 -4.36 -2.76
C LEU A 89 3.11 -4.70 -1.67
N THR A 90 2.39 -5.81 -1.84
CA THR A 90 1.47 -6.29 -0.82
C THR A 90 1.96 -7.63 -0.30
N ILE A 91 2.00 -7.75 1.01
CA ILE A 91 2.41 -8.97 1.70
C ILE A 91 1.21 -9.48 2.48
N LYS A 92 0.90 -10.76 2.34
CA LYS A 92 -0.10 -11.41 3.17
C LYS A 92 0.53 -11.77 4.50
N LEU A 93 -0.02 -11.22 5.56
CA LEU A 93 0.47 -11.51 6.90
C LEU A 93 -0.22 -12.76 7.42
N GLU A 94 0.55 -13.69 7.94
CA GLU A 94 -0.03 -14.84 8.60
C GLU A 94 -0.37 -14.46 10.03
N ASP A 95 -1.38 -15.13 10.58
CA ASP A 95 -1.65 -14.84 11.97
C ASP A 95 -0.48 -15.34 12.83
N THR A 96 -0.36 -14.73 14.02
CA THR A 96 0.80 -14.97 14.86
C THR A 96 0.99 -16.43 15.24
N ALA A 97 -0.10 -17.12 15.46
CA ALA A 97 -0.02 -18.54 15.83
C ALA A 97 0.56 -19.37 14.71
N ASN A 98 0.15 -19.11 13.48
CA ASN A 98 0.68 -19.82 12.32
C ASN A 98 2.14 -19.51 12.08
N GLN A 99 2.52 -18.25 12.26
CA GLN A 99 3.90 -17.83 12.09
C GLN A 99 4.79 -18.53 13.09
N VAL A 100 4.38 -18.56 14.33
CA VAL A 100 5.15 -19.23 15.39
C VAL A 100 5.26 -20.73 15.08
N GLY A 101 4.18 -21.35 14.66
CA GLY A 101 4.20 -22.73 14.28
C GLY A 101 5.10 -23.02 13.09
N ALA A 102 5.11 -22.13 12.12
CA ALA A 102 5.95 -22.31 10.93
C ALA A 102 7.43 -22.15 11.27
N GLU A 103 7.75 -21.32 12.22
CA GLU A 103 9.13 -21.06 12.61
C GLU A 103 9.66 -22.12 13.57
N ALA A 104 8.76 -22.74 14.30
CA ALA A 104 9.15 -23.76 15.23
C ALA A 104 9.45 -25.06 14.50
#